data_79671ec7409bfc09d2bb7deb3c847dd5
#
_entry.id   79671ec7409bfc09d2bb7deb3c847dd5
#
_cell.length_a   1.000
_cell.length_b   1.000
_cell.length_c   1.000
_cell.angle_alpha   90.00
_cell.angle_beta   90.00
_cell.angle_gamma   90.00
#
_symmetry.space_group_name_H-M   'P 1'
#
loop_
_entity.id
_entity.type
_entity.pdbx_description
1 polymer ?
#
loop_
_entity_poly.entity_id
_entity_poly.type
_entity_poly.pdbx_seq_one_letter_code
_entity_poly.pdbx_strand_id
1 'polypeptide(L)'
;LTDPSPPLPRRRYTTLPRKPQRKNGREKFDTLLDALDGLLQFRETSEISLSDLSEAAGVPAASVYHFFPNREALFAALMQRHLDSLPDVSAGSSPNWQSRTEHFLDQLQKQLCASESVMKMRFGPAPGWAVRELLLEDRNRLGLRLLDYLDTDFELPASPRWPERFRVALTIAEGIWSGAYGRFGRIDDFNIDEAKRAVIAYLEYFFGERLPLRIREEEEALLD
;
A
#
# COMPACT_ATOMS: atom_id res chain seq x y z
N LEU A 1 26.28 11.84 20.59
CA LEU A 1 26.23 10.36 20.53
C LEU A 1 25.69 9.96 19.18
N THR A 2 26.59 9.87 18.21
CA THR A 2 26.36 9.36 16.87
C THR A 2 26.88 7.95 16.84
N ASP A 3 25.99 6.97 16.90
CA ASP A 3 26.32 5.60 16.52
C ASP A 3 25.81 5.38 15.08
N PRO A 4 26.70 5.37 14.09
CA PRO A 4 26.35 4.92 12.76
C PRO A 4 26.45 3.40 12.72
N SER A 5 25.44 2.71 13.24
CA SER A 5 25.30 1.29 12.98
C SER A 5 25.36 1.09 11.46
N PRO A 6 26.28 0.24 10.94
CA PRO A 6 26.36 0.01 9.52
C PRO A 6 25.01 -0.49 8.99
N PRO A 7 24.57 -0.04 7.81
CA PRO A 7 23.33 -0.51 7.23
C PRO A 7 23.41 -2.03 7.15
N LEU A 8 22.39 -2.71 7.69
CA LEU A 8 22.27 -4.15 7.58
C LEU A 8 22.41 -4.56 6.11
N PRO A 9 23.19 -5.60 5.79
CA PRO A 9 23.35 -6.02 4.42
C PRO A 9 21.97 -6.33 3.83
N ARG A 10 21.58 -5.58 2.80
CA ARG A 10 20.36 -5.89 2.04
C ARG A 10 20.54 -7.29 1.49
N ARG A 11 19.84 -8.26 2.08
CA ARG A 11 19.77 -9.60 1.50
C ARG A 11 19.11 -9.43 0.14
N ARG A 12 19.89 -9.52 -0.94
CA ARG A 12 19.40 -9.61 -2.31
C ARG A 12 18.70 -10.96 -2.44
N TYR A 13 17.42 -11.02 -2.15
CA TYR A 13 16.61 -12.18 -2.47
C TYR A 13 16.45 -12.21 -3.99
N THR A 14 17.07 -13.18 -4.63
CA THR A 14 17.13 -13.40 -6.09
C THR A 14 15.81 -13.97 -6.63
N THR A 15 14.67 -13.43 -6.23
CA THR A 15 13.37 -14.04 -6.49
C THR A 15 12.37 -13.07 -7.09
N LEU A 16 12.86 -12.22 -7.98
CA LEU A 16 11.98 -11.38 -8.76
C LEU A 16 11.34 -12.16 -9.91
N PRO A 17 10.08 -11.88 -10.26
CA PRO A 17 9.43 -12.47 -11.42
C PRO A 17 10.16 -12.07 -12.70
N ARG A 18 10.25 -12.99 -13.67
CA ARG A 18 10.83 -12.71 -15.00
C ARG A 18 9.75 -12.12 -15.89
N LYS A 19 9.71 -10.79 -15.96
CA LYS A 19 8.75 -10.06 -16.79
C LYS A 19 8.97 -10.39 -18.28
N PRO A 20 7.95 -10.84 -19.01
CA PRO A 20 8.06 -11.20 -20.41
C PRO A 20 8.19 -9.97 -21.31
N GLN A 21 9.00 -10.10 -22.38
CA GLN A 21 9.22 -9.03 -23.36
C GLN A 21 8.25 -9.14 -24.56
N ARG A 22 7.91 -10.38 -24.96
CA ARG A 22 7.09 -10.65 -26.14
C ARG A 22 5.61 -10.67 -25.79
N LYS A 23 4.73 -10.30 -26.74
CA LYS A 23 3.27 -10.24 -26.58
C LYS A 23 2.68 -11.53 -25.99
N ASN A 24 2.92 -12.69 -26.62
CA ASN A 24 2.41 -13.98 -26.16
C ASN A 24 2.89 -14.36 -24.74
N GLY A 25 4.11 -13.88 -24.36
CA GLY A 25 4.63 -14.08 -23.03
C GLY A 25 3.87 -13.23 -22.00
N ARG A 26 3.54 -11.99 -22.35
CA ARG A 26 2.74 -11.09 -21.50
C ARG A 26 1.34 -11.64 -21.27
N GLU A 27 0.66 -12.08 -22.32
CA GLU A 27 -0.67 -12.69 -22.21
C GLU A 27 -0.68 -13.90 -21.25
N LYS A 28 0.31 -14.80 -21.36
CA LYS A 28 0.44 -15.94 -20.44
C LYS A 28 0.76 -15.50 -19.01
N PHE A 29 1.61 -14.49 -18.85
CA PHE A 29 1.96 -13.95 -17.55
C PHE A 29 0.74 -13.35 -16.85
N ASP A 30 -0.06 -12.57 -17.58
CA ASP A 30 -1.30 -11.97 -17.08
C ASP A 30 -2.34 -13.04 -16.76
N THR A 31 -2.52 -14.06 -17.62
CA THR A 31 -3.40 -15.21 -17.33
C THR A 31 -3.01 -15.91 -16.02
N LEU A 32 -1.72 -16.07 -15.76
CA LEU A 32 -1.26 -16.66 -14.50
C LEU A 32 -1.55 -15.77 -13.28
N LEU A 33 -1.39 -14.46 -13.41
CA LEU A 33 -1.75 -13.53 -12.33
C LEU A 33 -3.27 -13.49 -12.09
N ASP A 34 -4.09 -13.56 -13.15
CA ASP A 34 -5.55 -13.63 -13.03
C ASP A 34 -5.99 -14.92 -12.35
N ALA A 35 -5.36 -16.06 -12.69
CA ALA A 35 -5.64 -17.32 -12.02
C ALA A 35 -5.25 -17.28 -10.53
N LEU A 36 -4.12 -16.67 -10.19
CA LEU A 36 -3.71 -16.50 -8.78
C LEU A 36 -4.71 -15.62 -8.02
N ASP A 37 -5.13 -14.51 -8.62
CA ASP A 37 -6.11 -13.60 -8.03
C ASP A 37 -7.44 -14.32 -7.77
N GLY A 38 -7.89 -15.15 -8.73
CA GLY A 38 -9.06 -16.00 -8.58
C GLY A 38 -8.91 -17.05 -7.47
N LEU A 39 -7.77 -17.72 -7.36
CA LEU A 39 -7.52 -18.69 -6.28
C LEU A 39 -7.58 -18.04 -4.91
N LEU A 40 -7.05 -16.83 -4.77
CA LEU A 40 -7.03 -16.07 -3.51
C LEU A 40 -8.42 -15.63 -3.03
N GLN A 41 -9.46 -15.69 -3.88
CA GLN A 41 -10.82 -15.44 -3.42
C GLN A 41 -11.29 -16.51 -2.42
N PHE A 42 -10.78 -17.75 -2.55
CA PHE A 42 -11.27 -18.90 -1.80
C PHE A 42 -10.21 -19.63 -0.98
N ARG A 43 -8.92 -19.33 -1.19
CA ARG A 43 -7.79 -20.03 -0.56
C ARG A 43 -6.86 -19.01 0.11
N GLU A 44 -6.20 -19.46 1.17
CA GLU A 44 -5.16 -18.67 1.83
C GLU A 44 -3.84 -18.69 1.03
N THR A 45 -3.03 -17.65 1.21
CA THR A 45 -1.72 -17.55 0.54
C THR A 45 -0.86 -18.80 0.79
N SER A 46 -0.93 -19.42 1.97
CA SER A 46 -0.16 -20.61 2.34
C SER A 46 -0.55 -21.88 1.58
N GLU A 47 -1.76 -21.95 1.07
CA GLU A 47 -2.37 -23.13 0.44
C GLU A 47 -2.15 -23.18 -1.08
N ILE A 48 -1.60 -22.13 -1.69
CA ILE A 48 -1.44 -22.04 -3.14
C ILE A 48 0.00 -22.35 -3.53
N SER A 49 0.19 -23.37 -4.37
CA SER A 49 1.46 -23.75 -4.99
C SER A 49 1.57 -23.32 -6.45
N LEU A 50 2.76 -23.42 -7.02
CA LEU A 50 2.95 -23.20 -8.46
C LEU A 50 2.26 -24.26 -9.32
N SER A 51 2.02 -25.45 -8.78
CA SER A 51 1.28 -26.52 -9.45
C SER A 51 -0.21 -26.18 -9.52
N ASP A 52 -0.81 -25.73 -8.41
CA ASP A 52 -2.20 -25.27 -8.39
C ASP A 52 -2.43 -24.15 -9.41
N LEU A 53 -1.47 -23.25 -9.53
CA LEU A 53 -1.52 -22.17 -10.50
C LEU A 53 -1.49 -22.69 -11.94
N SER A 54 -0.62 -23.66 -12.25
CA SER A 54 -0.52 -24.30 -13.57
C SER A 54 -1.84 -24.92 -13.97
N GLU A 55 -2.49 -25.61 -13.05
CA GLU A 55 -3.79 -26.24 -13.25
C GLU A 55 -4.91 -25.20 -13.45
N ALA A 56 -5.01 -24.23 -12.54
CA ALA A 56 -6.03 -23.20 -12.58
C ALA A 56 -5.95 -22.30 -13.84
N ALA A 57 -4.74 -22.00 -14.30
CA ALA A 57 -4.52 -21.17 -15.49
C ALA A 57 -4.54 -21.95 -16.81
N GLY A 58 -4.53 -23.28 -16.79
CA GLY A 58 -4.37 -24.10 -17.99
C GLY A 58 -3.03 -23.86 -18.71
N VAL A 59 -1.99 -23.44 -17.97
CA VAL A 59 -0.67 -23.12 -18.52
C VAL A 59 0.34 -24.18 -18.08
N PRO A 60 1.14 -24.76 -19.00
CA PRO A 60 2.11 -25.80 -18.64
C PRO A 60 3.06 -25.36 -17.52
N ALA A 61 3.33 -26.26 -16.57
CA ALA A 61 4.19 -26.00 -15.41
C ALA A 61 5.57 -25.44 -15.78
N ALA A 62 6.17 -25.90 -16.88
CA ALA A 62 7.42 -25.36 -17.39
C ALA A 62 7.35 -23.84 -17.69
N SER A 63 6.20 -23.34 -18.18
CA SER A 63 5.97 -21.92 -18.42
C SER A 63 5.82 -21.16 -17.10
N VAL A 64 5.15 -21.75 -16.10
CA VAL A 64 5.00 -21.15 -14.75
C VAL A 64 6.36 -20.94 -14.11
N TYR A 65 7.20 -21.99 -14.07
CA TYR A 65 8.56 -21.91 -13.50
C TYR A 65 9.50 -20.99 -14.32
N HIS A 66 9.22 -20.80 -15.61
CA HIS A 66 9.95 -19.84 -16.41
C HIS A 66 9.72 -18.40 -15.94
N PHE A 67 8.49 -18.02 -15.63
CA PHE A 67 8.13 -16.68 -15.15
C PHE A 67 8.38 -16.51 -13.65
N PHE A 68 8.03 -17.51 -12.87
CA PHE A 68 8.09 -17.47 -11.41
C PHE A 68 9.00 -18.57 -10.89
N PRO A 69 10.28 -18.25 -10.59
CA PRO A 69 11.23 -19.24 -10.11
C PRO A 69 10.81 -19.89 -8.78
N ASN A 70 9.94 -19.24 -8.05
CA ASN A 70 9.33 -19.74 -6.81
C ASN A 70 8.02 -19.03 -6.52
N ARG A 71 7.34 -19.49 -5.48
CA ARG A 71 6.08 -18.97 -5.00
C ARG A 71 6.14 -17.50 -4.57
N GLU A 72 7.23 -17.08 -3.94
CA GLU A 72 7.43 -15.70 -3.50
C GLU A 72 7.44 -14.71 -4.68
N ALA A 73 8.13 -15.07 -5.78
CA ALA A 73 8.14 -14.28 -7.01
C ALA A 73 6.74 -14.15 -7.63
N LEU A 74 5.92 -15.20 -7.53
CA LEU A 74 4.53 -15.18 -8.00
C LEU A 74 3.68 -14.15 -7.23
N PHE A 75 3.68 -14.23 -5.90
CA PHE A 75 2.92 -13.30 -5.07
C PHE A 75 3.44 -11.86 -5.18
N ALA A 76 4.76 -11.67 -5.30
CA ALA A 76 5.33 -10.35 -5.54
C ALA A 76 4.87 -9.74 -6.88
N ALA A 77 4.74 -10.55 -7.93
CA ALA A 77 4.23 -10.08 -9.22
C ALA A 77 2.77 -9.65 -9.13
N LEU A 78 1.92 -10.41 -8.44
CA LEU A 78 0.51 -10.06 -8.25
C LEU A 78 0.38 -8.81 -7.38
N MET A 79 1.11 -8.72 -6.27
CA MET A 79 1.11 -7.53 -5.42
C MET A 79 1.56 -6.29 -6.20
N GLN A 80 2.64 -6.39 -6.99
CA GLN A 80 3.09 -5.28 -7.82
C GLN A 80 2.00 -4.82 -8.81
N ARG A 81 1.30 -5.75 -9.47
CA ARG A 81 0.18 -5.44 -10.36
C ARG A 81 -0.94 -4.68 -9.63
N HIS A 82 -1.30 -5.10 -8.42
CA HIS A 82 -2.29 -4.40 -7.61
C HIS A 82 -1.83 -2.99 -7.23
N LEU A 83 -0.58 -2.84 -6.78
CA LEU A 83 -0.03 -1.54 -6.41
C LEU A 83 0.04 -0.56 -7.61
N ASP A 84 0.34 -1.08 -8.80
CA ASP A 84 0.39 -0.29 -10.03
C ASP A 84 -1.02 0.14 -10.51
N SER A 85 -2.06 -0.58 -10.10
CA SER A 85 -3.46 -0.32 -10.46
C SER A 85 -4.23 0.53 -9.46
N LEU A 86 -3.68 0.81 -8.28
CA LEU A 86 -4.35 1.64 -7.28
C LEU A 86 -4.53 3.07 -7.81
N PRO A 87 -5.79 3.58 -7.85
CA PRO A 87 -6.04 4.94 -8.27
C PRO A 87 -5.45 5.94 -7.27
N ASP A 88 -5.23 7.16 -7.75
CA ASP A 88 -4.86 8.24 -6.85
C ASP A 88 -6.02 8.59 -5.92
N VAL A 89 -5.68 8.98 -4.68
CA VAL A 89 -6.67 9.56 -3.77
C VAL A 89 -7.14 10.87 -4.37
N SER A 90 -8.45 10.98 -4.62
CA SER A 90 -9.01 12.18 -5.23
C SER A 90 -8.95 13.38 -4.28
N ALA A 91 -8.70 14.56 -4.83
CA ALA A 91 -8.76 15.80 -4.10
C ALA A 91 -10.20 16.02 -3.60
N GLY A 92 -10.37 16.12 -2.29
CA GLY A 92 -11.62 16.55 -1.66
C GLY A 92 -11.42 17.96 -1.10
N SER A 93 -12.47 18.79 -1.02
CA SER A 93 -12.45 20.02 -0.24
C SER A 93 -12.80 19.68 1.20
N SER A 94 -11.97 20.07 2.15
CA SER A 94 -12.22 19.86 3.58
C SER A 94 -11.85 21.10 4.37
N PRO A 95 -12.64 21.47 5.40
CA PRO A 95 -12.46 22.73 6.12
C PRO A 95 -11.20 22.74 7.01
N ASN A 96 -10.68 21.59 7.35
CA ASN A 96 -9.52 21.43 8.22
C ASN A 96 -8.69 20.20 7.83
N TRP A 97 -7.47 20.16 8.31
CA TRP A 97 -6.51 19.10 8.00
C TRP A 97 -6.93 17.72 8.56
N GLN A 98 -7.68 17.68 9.67
CA GLN A 98 -8.19 16.44 10.25
C GLN A 98 -9.16 15.76 9.30
N SER A 99 -10.22 16.47 8.88
CA SER A 99 -11.20 15.94 7.90
C SER A 99 -10.54 15.58 6.57
N ARG A 100 -9.49 16.30 6.19
CA ARG A 100 -8.69 15.99 5.00
C ARG A 100 -7.95 14.66 5.15
N THR A 101 -7.35 14.43 6.32
CA THR A 101 -6.68 13.16 6.66
C THR A 101 -7.67 12.00 6.73
N GLU A 102 -8.84 12.18 7.35
CA GLU A 102 -9.91 11.19 7.38
C GLU A 102 -10.34 10.78 5.99
N HIS A 103 -10.59 11.76 5.11
CA HIS A 103 -10.98 11.50 3.72
C HIS A 103 -9.92 10.68 2.96
N PHE A 104 -8.63 11.01 3.14
CA PHE A 104 -7.54 10.23 2.55
C PHE A 104 -7.55 8.78 3.04
N LEU A 105 -7.68 8.57 4.35
CA LEU A 105 -7.68 7.23 4.95
C LEU A 105 -8.92 6.42 4.55
N ASP A 106 -10.09 7.05 4.42
CA ASP A 106 -11.32 6.40 3.94
C ASP A 106 -11.17 5.92 2.50
N GLN A 107 -10.63 6.76 1.62
CA GLN A 107 -10.39 6.36 0.23
C GLN A 107 -9.35 5.24 0.14
N LEU A 108 -8.25 5.37 0.88
CA LEU A 108 -7.22 4.33 0.93
C LEU A 108 -7.79 3.00 1.42
N GLN A 109 -8.50 3.01 2.54
CA GLN A 109 -9.14 1.81 3.10
C GLN A 109 -10.09 1.15 2.09
N LYS A 110 -10.96 1.93 1.44
CA LYS A 110 -11.87 1.41 0.40
C LYS A 110 -11.12 0.75 -0.76
N GLN A 111 -10.04 1.37 -1.23
CA GLN A 111 -9.21 0.82 -2.30
C GLN A 111 -8.54 -0.51 -1.88
N LEU A 112 -8.00 -0.56 -0.66
CA LEU A 112 -7.33 -1.75 -0.15
C LEU A 112 -8.29 -2.90 0.14
N CYS A 113 -9.52 -2.60 0.59
CA CYS A 113 -10.55 -3.60 0.87
C CYS A 113 -11.38 -4.00 -0.35
N ALA A 114 -11.15 -3.40 -1.52
CA ALA A 114 -11.88 -3.75 -2.75
C ALA A 114 -11.49 -5.12 -3.32
N SER A 115 -10.36 -5.68 -2.90
CA SER A 115 -9.85 -6.97 -3.39
C SER A 115 -9.45 -7.87 -2.23
N GLU A 116 -10.04 -9.07 -2.18
CA GLU A 116 -9.72 -10.09 -1.18
C GLU A 116 -8.25 -10.54 -1.27
N SER A 117 -7.69 -10.62 -2.46
CA SER A 117 -6.29 -10.97 -2.67
C SER A 117 -5.34 -9.90 -2.12
N VAL A 118 -5.68 -8.61 -2.28
CA VAL A 118 -4.93 -7.51 -1.67
C VAL A 118 -5.00 -7.61 -0.15
N MET A 119 -6.19 -7.82 0.41
CA MET A 119 -6.39 -7.97 1.85
C MET A 119 -5.54 -9.10 2.42
N LYS A 120 -5.61 -10.30 1.82
CA LYS A 120 -4.83 -11.47 2.24
C LYS A 120 -3.32 -11.25 2.16
N MET A 121 -2.85 -10.63 1.09
CA MET A 121 -1.41 -10.38 0.91
C MET A 121 -0.88 -9.22 1.75
N ARG A 122 -1.70 -8.21 2.05
CA ARG A 122 -1.30 -7.01 2.78
C ARG A 122 -1.45 -7.15 4.28
N PHE A 123 -2.57 -7.68 4.74
CA PHE A 123 -2.96 -7.74 6.15
C PHE A 123 -2.88 -9.14 6.75
N GLY A 124 -2.87 -10.18 5.92
CA GLY A 124 -2.64 -11.56 6.32
C GLY A 124 -1.15 -11.91 6.48
N PRO A 125 -0.84 -13.18 6.71
CA PRO A 125 0.53 -13.67 6.71
C PRO A 125 1.20 -13.40 5.37
N ALA A 126 2.22 -12.53 5.33
CA ALA A 126 2.91 -12.17 4.11
C ALA A 126 3.50 -13.41 3.41
N PRO A 127 3.24 -13.62 2.11
CA PRO A 127 3.67 -14.81 1.38
C PRO A 127 5.17 -14.84 1.04
N GLY A 128 5.96 -13.95 1.63
CA GLY A 128 7.41 -13.90 1.49
C GLY A 128 7.98 -12.50 1.69
N TRP A 129 9.31 -12.41 1.70
CA TRP A 129 10.02 -11.14 1.94
C TRP A 129 9.85 -10.14 0.79
N ALA A 130 9.80 -10.61 -0.46
CA ALA A 130 9.62 -9.74 -1.62
C ALA A 130 8.28 -8.96 -1.57
N VAL A 131 7.19 -9.62 -1.15
CA VAL A 131 5.90 -8.94 -0.94
C VAL A 131 6.01 -7.94 0.20
N ARG A 132 6.67 -8.31 1.30
CA ARG A 132 6.88 -7.40 2.42
C ARG A 132 7.68 -6.15 2.03
N GLU A 133 8.70 -6.29 1.20
CA GLU A 133 9.51 -5.17 0.69
C GLU A 133 8.65 -4.22 -0.17
N LEU A 134 7.84 -4.76 -1.07
CA LEU A 134 6.88 -3.98 -1.87
C LEU A 134 5.89 -3.20 -0.98
N LEU A 135 5.36 -3.82 0.06
CA LEU A 135 4.45 -3.16 1.00
C LEU A 135 5.13 -2.06 1.83
N LEU A 136 6.41 -2.23 2.17
CA LEU A 136 7.17 -1.17 2.84
C LEU A 136 7.44 0.02 1.93
N GLU A 137 7.75 -0.22 0.67
CA GLU A 137 7.93 0.83 -0.34
C GLU A 137 6.62 1.55 -0.64
N ASP A 138 5.53 0.80 -0.77
CA ASP A 138 4.19 1.36 -0.97
C ASP A 138 3.76 2.26 0.20
N ARG A 139 4.00 1.85 1.43
CA ARG A 139 3.72 2.67 2.61
C ARG A 139 4.49 3.98 2.61
N ASN A 140 5.75 3.98 2.19
CA ASN A 140 6.53 5.20 2.02
C ASN A 140 5.89 6.10 0.96
N ARG A 141 5.49 5.55 -0.19
CA ARG A 141 4.80 6.26 -1.26
C ARG A 141 3.48 6.87 -0.79
N LEU A 142 2.66 6.08 -0.10
CA LEU A 142 1.38 6.54 0.46
C LEU A 142 1.58 7.65 1.51
N GLY A 143 2.61 7.55 2.34
CA GLY A 143 2.97 8.60 3.30
C GLY A 143 3.32 9.92 2.61
N LEU A 144 4.11 9.87 1.54
CA LEU A 144 4.42 11.08 0.75
C LEU A 144 3.17 11.65 0.06
N ARG A 145 2.27 10.78 -0.43
CA ARG A 145 1.00 11.24 -1.03
C ARG A 145 0.09 11.93 0.00
N LEU A 146 0.01 11.42 1.23
CA LEU A 146 -0.73 12.10 2.29
C LEU A 146 -0.08 13.43 2.66
N LEU A 147 1.25 13.51 2.68
CA LEU A 147 1.98 14.76 2.87
C LEU A 147 1.61 15.78 1.77
N ASP A 148 1.76 15.42 0.51
CA ASP A 148 1.42 16.29 -0.64
C ASP A 148 -0.05 16.69 -0.63
N TYR A 149 -0.93 15.75 -0.25
CA TYR A 149 -2.37 15.97 -0.16
C TYR A 149 -2.74 17.03 0.89
N LEU A 150 -2.02 17.08 2.02
CA LEU A 150 -2.21 18.12 3.04
C LEU A 150 -1.49 19.43 2.67
N ASP A 151 -0.26 19.35 2.15
CA ASP A 151 0.55 20.53 1.80
C ASP A 151 -0.05 21.33 0.62
N THR A 152 -0.95 20.72 -0.16
CA THR A 152 -1.68 21.41 -1.22
C THR A 152 -2.59 22.51 -0.68
N ASP A 153 -3.26 22.30 0.45
CA ASP A 153 -4.29 23.22 0.97
C ASP A 153 -3.90 23.89 2.29
N PHE A 154 -2.89 23.36 3.00
CA PHE A 154 -2.50 23.84 4.32
C PHE A 154 -1.00 24.22 4.38
N GLU A 155 -0.67 25.23 5.16
CA GLU A 155 0.70 25.60 5.47
C GLU A 155 1.26 24.70 6.58
N LEU A 156 2.06 23.71 6.21
CA LEU A 156 2.67 22.83 7.17
C LEU A 156 3.87 23.52 7.87
N PRO A 157 4.07 23.32 9.18
CA PRO A 157 5.26 23.80 9.87
C PRO A 157 6.54 23.28 9.23
N ALA A 158 7.58 24.10 9.14
CA ALA A 158 8.84 23.69 8.52
C ALA A 158 9.48 22.50 9.28
N SER A 159 9.68 21.39 8.59
CA SER A 159 10.39 20.23 9.15
C SER A 159 10.95 19.33 8.06
N PRO A 160 12.24 18.97 8.12
CA PRO A 160 12.83 18.02 7.18
C PRO A 160 12.37 16.56 7.43
N ARG A 161 11.65 16.30 8.53
CA ARG A 161 11.23 14.97 8.94
C ARG A 161 9.78 14.63 8.57
N TRP A 162 9.12 15.44 7.75
CA TRP A 162 7.76 15.14 7.33
C TRP A 162 7.63 13.79 6.62
N PRO A 163 8.51 13.39 5.70
CA PRO A 163 8.42 12.09 5.06
C PRO A 163 8.39 10.92 6.06
N GLU A 164 9.25 10.94 7.08
CA GLU A 164 9.28 9.90 8.11
C GLU A 164 8.02 9.92 8.98
N ARG A 165 7.52 11.10 9.35
CA ARG A 165 6.32 11.24 10.19
C ARG A 165 5.08 10.74 9.47
N PHE A 166 4.91 11.07 8.19
CA PHE A 166 3.78 10.57 7.41
C PHE A 166 3.88 9.06 7.16
N ARG A 167 5.09 8.53 6.97
CA ARG A 167 5.31 7.08 6.93
C ARG A 167 4.91 6.41 8.26
N VAL A 168 5.20 7.03 9.41
CA VAL A 168 4.77 6.53 10.72
C VAL A 168 3.25 6.61 10.85
N ALA A 169 2.62 7.69 10.43
CA ALA A 169 1.17 7.84 10.42
C ALA A 169 0.48 6.69 9.65
N LEU A 170 0.96 6.39 8.44
CA LEU A 170 0.44 5.25 7.65
C LEU A 170 0.75 3.89 8.33
N THR A 171 1.88 3.77 9.02
CA THR A 171 2.22 2.55 9.79
C THR A 171 1.22 2.34 10.93
N ILE A 172 0.77 3.41 11.60
CA ILE A 172 -0.25 3.36 12.65
C ILE A 172 -1.57 2.84 12.07
N ALA A 173 -2.07 3.43 10.97
CA ALA A 173 -3.32 3.00 10.35
C ALA A 173 -3.27 1.54 9.92
N GLU A 174 -2.24 1.14 9.18
CA GLU A 174 -2.07 -0.24 8.70
C GLU A 174 -1.88 -1.24 9.86
N GLY A 175 -1.23 -0.83 10.95
CA GLY A 175 -1.08 -1.68 12.14
C GLY A 175 -2.43 -2.01 12.78
N ILE A 176 -3.32 -1.03 12.89
CA ILE A 176 -4.69 -1.23 13.40
C ILE A 176 -5.49 -2.11 12.44
N TRP A 177 -5.46 -1.83 11.14
CA TRP A 177 -6.17 -2.62 10.12
C TRP A 177 -5.66 -4.05 10.05
N SER A 178 -4.34 -4.27 10.12
CA SER A 178 -3.76 -5.61 10.14
C SER A 178 -4.15 -6.40 11.39
N GLY A 179 -4.19 -5.74 12.55
CA GLY A 179 -4.69 -6.34 13.79
C GLY A 179 -6.15 -6.75 13.71
N ALA A 180 -7.01 -5.91 13.11
CA ALA A 180 -8.42 -6.21 12.90
C ALA A 180 -8.58 -7.38 11.92
N TYR A 181 -7.89 -7.34 10.77
CA TYR A 181 -7.94 -8.41 9.78
C TYR A 181 -7.47 -9.75 10.35
N GLY A 182 -6.35 -9.77 11.07
CA GLY A 182 -5.82 -10.99 11.68
C GLY A 182 -6.75 -11.60 12.75
N ARG A 183 -7.59 -10.76 13.41
CA ARG A 183 -8.53 -11.22 14.43
C ARG A 183 -9.90 -11.60 13.88
N PHE A 184 -10.41 -10.86 12.89
CA PHE A 184 -11.79 -10.95 12.43
C PHE A 184 -11.93 -11.35 10.97
N GLY A 185 -10.84 -11.50 10.22
CA GLY A 185 -10.82 -11.72 8.77
C GLY A 185 -11.33 -10.52 7.95
N ARG A 186 -11.54 -9.37 8.61
CA ARG A 186 -12.02 -8.13 7.98
C ARG A 186 -11.60 -6.91 8.79
N ILE A 187 -11.67 -5.73 8.17
CA ILE A 187 -11.51 -4.45 8.85
C ILE A 187 -12.93 -3.88 9.06
N ASP A 188 -13.35 -3.81 10.30
CA ASP A 188 -14.67 -3.28 10.69
C ASP A 188 -14.64 -1.75 10.88
N ASP A 189 -15.83 -1.14 10.97
CA ASP A 189 -15.99 0.31 11.11
C ASP A 189 -15.29 0.85 12.36
N PHE A 190 -15.33 0.09 13.47
CA PHE A 190 -14.65 0.48 14.70
C PHE A 190 -13.14 0.65 14.48
N ASN A 191 -12.48 -0.32 13.82
CA ASN A 191 -11.05 -0.27 13.55
C ASN A 191 -10.68 0.74 12.44
N ILE A 192 -11.61 1.05 11.53
CA ILE A 192 -11.45 2.15 10.56
C ILE A 192 -11.39 3.48 11.31
N ASP A 193 -12.34 3.72 12.22
CA ASP A 193 -12.40 4.96 13.00
C ASP A 193 -11.25 5.08 13.99
N GLU A 194 -10.83 4.01 14.65
CA GLU A 194 -9.66 4.01 15.53
C GLU A 194 -8.36 4.33 14.77
N ALA A 195 -8.20 3.83 13.54
CA ALA A 195 -7.05 4.17 12.72
C ALA A 195 -7.03 5.67 12.39
N LYS A 196 -8.17 6.28 12.02
CA LYS A 196 -8.27 7.73 11.78
C LYS A 196 -7.93 8.53 13.04
N ARG A 197 -8.54 8.21 14.19
CA ARG A 197 -8.24 8.87 15.46
C ARG A 197 -6.78 8.80 15.84
N ALA A 198 -6.18 7.63 15.72
CA ALA A 198 -4.77 7.43 16.07
C ALA A 198 -3.82 8.21 15.14
N VAL A 199 -4.10 8.25 13.84
CA VAL A 199 -3.32 9.02 12.86
C VAL A 199 -3.45 10.51 13.13
N ILE A 200 -4.67 11.01 13.37
CA ILE A 200 -4.93 12.42 13.67
C ILE A 200 -4.21 12.81 14.96
N ALA A 201 -4.38 12.05 16.05
CA ALA A 201 -3.71 12.32 17.32
C ALA A 201 -2.17 12.34 17.19
N TYR A 202 -1.61 11.45 16.38
CA TYR A 202 -0.18 11.44 16.11
C TYR A 202 0.28 12.69 15.33
N LEU A 203 -0.45 13.11 14.32
CA LEU A 203 -0.12 14.30 13.51
C LEU A 203 -0.40 15.60 14.26
N GLU A 204 -1.43 15.64 15.09
CA GLU A 204 -1.81 16.80 15.90
C GLU A 204 -0.70 17.21 16.89
N TYR A 205 0.06 16.24 17.39
CA TYR A 205 1.25 16.53 18.20
C TYR A 205 2.24 17.47 17.49
N PHE A 206 2.29 17.44 16.15
CA PHE A 206 3.21 18.26 15.35
C PHE A 206 2.54 19.49 14.72
N PHE A 207 1.26 19.38 14.37
CA PHE A 207 0.51 20.42 13.66
C PHE A 207 -0.23 21.36 14.61
N GLY A 208 -0.59 20.86 15.81
CA GLY A 208 -1.60 21.49 16.63
C GLY A 208 -3.02 21.28 16.08
N GLU A 209 -4.00 21.87 16.74
CA GLU A 209 -5.41 21.73 16.39
C GLU A 209 -5.73 22.34 15.02
N ARG A 210 -5.04 23.40 14.62
CA ARG A 210 -5.32 24.16 13.40
C ARG A 210 -4.07 24.38 12.58
N LEU A 211 -4.22 24.26 11.25
CA LEU A 211 -3.24 24.67 10.27
C LEU A 211 -3.81 25.85 9.46
N PRO A 212 -2.98 26.84 9.12
CA PRO A 212 -3.36 27.90 8.17
C PRO A 212 -3.68 27.28 6.81
N LEU A 213 -4.70 27.83 6.14
CA LEU A 213 -4.95 27.52 4.74
C LEU A 213 -3.89 28.19 3.87
N ARG A 214 -3.43 27.48 2.87
CA ARG A 214 -2.53 28.04 1.85
C ARG A 214 -3.35 28.97 0.94
N ILE A 215 -2.97 30.23 0.85
CA ILE A 215 -3.57 31.19 -0.07
C ILE A 215 -3.13 30.82 -1.48
N ARG A 216 -4.08 30.61 -2.38
CA ARG A 216 -3.79 30.35 -3.81
C ARG A 216 -3.50 31.68 -4.51
N GLU A 217 -2.48 31.73 -5.36
CA GLU A 217 -2.08 32.94 -6.11
C GLU A 217 -3.22 33.56 -6.92
N GLU A 218 -4.24 32.78 -7.29
CA GLU A 218 -5.45 33.29 -7.97
C GLU A 218 -6.36 34.13 -7.05
N GLU A 219 -6.29 33.95 -5.72
CA GLU A 219 -7.05 34.74 -4.75
C GLU A 219 -6.31 36.04 -4.35
N GLU A 220 -4.97 36.04 -4.39
CA GLU A 220 -4.15 37.24 -4.18
C GLU A 220 -4.42 38.29 -5.29
N ALA A 221 -4.56 37.83 -6.53
CA ALA A 221 -4.84 38.71 -7.67
C ALA A 221 -6.25 39.38 -7.67
N LEU A 222 -7.15 38.94 -6.78
CA LEU A 222 -8.50 39.51 -6.60
C LEU A 222 -8.57 40.47 -5.41
N LEU A 223 -7.52 40.55 -4.59
CA LEU A 223 -7.46 41.43 -3.41
C LEU A 223 -6.62 42.70 -3.61
N ASP A 224 -5.90 42.80 -4.75
CA ASP A 224 -5.22 43.99 -5.26
C ASP A 224 -6.07 44.72 -6.33
#